data_08bf19a1b58fd652a9ceccd89c8017c8
#
_entry.id   08bf19a1b58fd652a9ceccd89c8017c8
#
_cell.length_a   1.000
_cell.length_b   1.000
_cell.length_c   1.000
_cell.angle_alpha   90.00
_cell.angle_beta   90.00
_cell.angle_gamma   90.00
#
_symmetry.space_group_name_H-M   'P 1'
#
loop_
_entity.id
_entity.type
_entity.pdbx_description
1 polymer ?
#
loop_
_entity_poly.entity_id
_entity_poly.type
_entity_poly.pdbx_seq_one_letter_code
_entity_poly.pdbx_strand_id
1 'polypeptide(L)'
;QYAFGLARAKQLNTSLKIDSRYFEKHAEVTQWGYTYKRDFGLNRFNISSEEATEQEIDSVCHPLGKTLAQKLLNQYRIKLAPKQHKFFVKEERLTYNPKFNHLLNNTYVEGYFTDERYFGAVREQLQQEFTLKNLPSETNLKLIEKIQNCNSVCISIRRTNFLNNPLHGTCGEEYY
;
A
#
# COMPACT_ATOMS: atom_id res chain seq x y z
N GLN A 1 -0.97 -1.15 -3.14
CA GLN A 1 0.23 -1.64 -2.41
C GLN A 1 -0.08 -2.94 -1.68
N TYR A 2 -1.05 -2.95 -0.76
CA TYR A 2 -1.42 -4.12 0.02
C TYR A 2 -1.70 -5.35 -0.84
N ALA A 3 -2.60 -5.22 -1.81
CA ALA A 3 -2.99 -6.30 -2.71
C ALA A 3 -1.80 -6.93 -3.45
N PHE A 4 -0.88 -6.10 -3.94
CA PHE A 4 0.36 -6.57 -4.57
C PHE A 4 1.23 -7.34 -3.57
N GLY A 5 1.47 -6.76 -2.38
CA GLY A 5 2.27 -7.41 -1.34
C GLY A 5 1.70 -8.77 -0.93
N LEU A 6 0.37 -8.85 -0.74
CA LEU A 6 -0.33 -10.09 -0.41
C LEU A 6 -0.17 -11.15 -1.50
N ALA A 7 -0.33 -10.77 -2.78
CA ALA A 7 -0.15 -11.67 -3.90
C ALA A 7 1.29 -12.22 -3.98
N ARG A 8 2.28 -11.36 -3.74
CA ARG A 8 3.69 -11.77 -3.71
C ARG A 8 4.01 -12.68 -2.53
N ALA A 9 3.54 -12.33 -1.33
CA ALA A 9 3.73 -13.15 -0.13
C ALA A 9 3.13 -14.56 -0.32
N LYS A 10 1.91 -14.64 -0.86
CA LYS A 10 1.25 -15.91 -1.17
C LYS A 10 2.04 -16.74 -2.19
N GLN A 11 2.51 -16.11 -3.27
CA GLN A 11 3.29 -16.79 -4.31
C GLN A 11 4.63 -17.33 -3.76
N LEU A 12 5.24 -16.62 -2.83
CA LEU A 12 6.52 -16.97 -2.21
C LEU A 12 6.35 -17.85 -0.97
N ASN A 13 5.12 -18.19 -0.59
CA ASN A 13 4.79 -18.92 0.63
C ASN A 13 5.42 -18.30 1.89
N THR A 14 5.23 -16.98 2.04
CA THR A 14 5.77 -16.18 3.14
C THR A 14 4.72 -15.20 3.68
N SER A 15 5.03 -14.50 4.77
CA SER A 15 4.17 -13.48 5.34
C SER A 15 4.44 -12.10 4.72
N LEU A 16 3.38 -11.28 4.58
CA LEU A 16 3.49 -9.87 4.26
C LEU A 16 3.64 -9.06 5.55
N LYS A 17 4.62 -8.17 5.58
CA LYS A 17 4.76 -7.14 6.61
C LYS A 17 4.54 -5.76 6.00
N ILE A 18 3.97 -4.84 6.78
CA ILE A 18 3.58 -3.49 6.32
C ILE A 18 4.37 -2.44 7.09
N ASP A 19 4.98 -1.50 6.39
CA ASP A 19 5.59 -0.31 7.00
C ASP A 19 4.58 0.84 7.06
N SER A 20 4.03 1.10 8.24
CA SER A 20 3.06 2.18 8.50
C SER A 20 3.70 3.52 8.89
N ARG A 21 5.02 3.57 9.13
CA ARG A 21 5.76 4.75 9.63
C ARG A 21 5.61 6.01 8.78
N TYR A 22 5.28 5.85 7.49
CA TYR A 22 4.96 6.99 6.64
C TYR A 22 3.80 7.80 7.20
N PHE A 23 2.77 7.14 7.70
CA PHE A 23 1.56 7.80 8.24
C PHE A 23 1.84 8.47 9.59
N GLU A 24 2.72 7.91 10.40
CA GLU A 24 3.16 8.54 11.66
C GLU A 24 3.92 9.85 11.40
N LYS A 25 4.89 9.81 10.45
CA LYS A 25 5.70 10.97 10.08
C LYS A 25 4.93 12.05 9.34
N HIS A 26 3.85 11.70 8.67
CA HIS A 26 3.04 12.58 7.82
C HIS A 26 1.57 12.55 8.25
N ALA A 27 1.33 12.45 9.56
CA ALA A 27 -0.03 12.43 10.13
C ALA A 27 -0.85 13.65 9.72
N GLU A 28 -0.20 14.80 9.54
CA GLU A 28 -0.80 16.02 9.02
C GLU A 28 0.02 16.55 7.85
N VAL A 29 -0.64 16.84 6.75
CA VAL A 29 -0.01 17.34 5.52
C VAL A 29 -0.73 18.59 5.06
N THR A 30 0.04 19.68 4.91
CA THR A 30 -0.45 20.92 4.27
C THR A 30 0.09 20.97 2.85
N GLN A 31 -0.80 20.96 1.87
CA GLN A 31 -0.45 21.00 0.46
C GLN A 31 -1.51 21.73 -0.34
N TRP A 32 -1.10 22.62 -1.24
CA TRP A 32 -1.99 23.37 -2.12
C TRP A 32 -3.05 24.19 -1.39
N GLY A 33 -2.71 24.72 -0.20
CA GLY A 33 -3.62 25.52 0.64
C GLY A 33 -4.63 24.71 1.47
N TYR A 34 -4.52 23.37 1.47
CA TYR A 34 -5.35 22.50 2.27
C TYR A 34 -4.52 21.71 3.26
N THR A 35 -4.98 21.67 4.52
CA THR A 35 -4.43 20.81 5.56
C THR A 35 -5.35 19.61 5.75
N TYR A 36 -4.79 18.41 5.68
CA TYR A 36 -5.54 17.18 5.87
C TYR A 36 -4.73 16.15 6.67
N LYS A 37 -5.45 15.36 7.45
CA LYS A 37 -4.86 14.27 8.22
C LYS A 37 -4.73 13.02 7.35
N ARG A 38 -3.63 12.32 7.52
CA ARG A 38 -3.40 10.99 6.93
C ARG A 38 -3.30 9.98 8.06
N ASP A 39 -4.18 9.01 8.06
CA ASP A 39 -4.14 7.88 8.97
C ASP A 39 -3.91 6.58 8.17
N PHE A 40 -3.41 5.58 8.88
CA PHE A 40 -3.20 4.25 8.32
C PHE A 40 -4.55 3.54 8.19
N GLY A 41 -5.23 3.74 7.07
CA GLY A 41 -6.61 3.29 6.84
C GLY A 41 -6.78 1.77 6.81
N LEU A 42 -5.72 0.98 6.56
CA LEU A 42 -5.82 -0.49 6.52
C LEU A 42 -6.16 -1.11 7.88
N ASN A 43 -5.85 -0.44 8.99
CA ASN A 43 -6.19 -0.93 10.34
C ASN A 43 -7.70 -1.03 10.60
N ARG A 44 -8.53 -0.46 9.74
CA ARG A 44 -10.00 -0.54 9.82
C ARG A 44 -10.57 -1.82 9.23
N PHE A 45 -9.75 -2.59 8.51
CA PHE A 45 -10.15 -3.81 7.81
C PHE A 45 -9.57 -5.06 8.45
N ASN A 46 -10.18 -6.20 8.16
CA ASN A 46 -9.76 -7.53 8.67
C ASN A 46 -8.57 -8.10 7.89
N ILE A 47 -7.53 -7.30 7.69
CA ILE A 47 -6.33 -7.73 6.98
C ILE A 47 -5.52 -8.75 7.80
N SER A 48 -4.91 -9.70 7.13
CA SER A 48 -4.10 -10.77 7.74
C SER A 48 -2.66 -10.36 8.02
N SER A 49 -2.20 -9.24 7.46
CA SER A 49 -0.80 -8.82 7.57
C SER A 49 -0.55 -7.99 8.81
N GLU A 50 0.64 -8.14 9.37
CA GLU A 50 1.11 -7.41 10.54
C GLU A 50 1.96 -6.20 10.14
N GLU A 51 2.09 -5.24 11.05
CA GLU A 51 3.04 -4.14 10.87
C GLU A 51 4.47 -4.63 11.11
N ALA A 52 5.39 -4.14 10.28
CA ALA A 52 6.81 -4.46 10.41
C ALA A 52 7.44 -3.66 11.55
N THR A 53 8.25 -4.32 12.36
CA THR A 53 9.07 -3.65 13.37
C THR A 53 10.19 -2.83 12.73
N GLU A 54 10.72 -1.84 13.44
CA GLU A 54 11.88 -1.06 12.96
C GLU A 54 13.08 -1.95 12.63
N GLN A 55 13.32 -3.00 13.42
CA GLN A 55 14.42 -3.93 13.20
C GLN A 55 14.24 -4.72 11.90
N GLU A 56 13.02 -5.18 11.60
CA GLU A 56 12.70 -5.88 10.34
C GLU A 56 12.92 -4.95 9.15
N ILE A 57 12.41 -3.71 9.22
CA ILE A 57 12.58 -2.72 8.15
C ILE A 57 14.05 -2.39 7.94
N ASP A 58 14.79 -2.10 9.01
CA ASP A 58 16.22 -1.78 8.94
C ASP A 58 17.03 -2.95 8.35
N SER A 59 16.67 -4.19 8.65
CA SER A 59 17.37 -5.36 8.12
C SER A 59 17.25 -5.50 6.60
N VAL A 60 16.15 -5.02 6.03
CA VAL A 60 15.87 -5.07 4.59
C VAL A 60 16.31 -3.80 3.88
N CYS A 61 15.97 -2.62 4.42
CA CYS A 61 16.31 -1.33 3.81
C CYS A 61 17.79 -0.96 3.96
N HIS A 62 18.42 -1.41 5.05
CA HIS A 62 19.82 -1.14 5.35
C HIS A 62 20.62 -2.42 5.61
N PRO A 63 20.68 -3.35 4.63
CA PRO A 63 21.29 -4.66 4.82
C PRO A 63 22.78 -4.59 5.14
N LEU A 64 23.45 -3.46 4.86
CA LEU A 64 24.84 -3.20 5.28
C LEU A 64 24.95 -2.72 6.71
N GLY A 65 23.82 -2.42 7.39
CA GLY A 65 23.80 -1.87 8.74
C GLY A 65 24.18 -0.39 8.82
N LYS A 66 23.97 0.20 10.01
CA LYS A 66 24.22 1.63 10.27
C LYS A 66 25.66 1.90 10.72
N THR A 67 26.31 0.93 11.36
CA THR A 67 27.69 1.04 11.86
C THR A 67 28.72 0.44 10.90
N LEU A 68 29.99 0.88 10.99
CA LEU A 68 31.09 0.35 10.18
C LEU A 68 31.28 -1.17 10.36
N ALA A 69 31.18 -1.66 11.61
CA ALA A 69 31.29 -3.10 11.91
C ALA A 69 30.15 -3.90 11.27
N GLN A 70 28.92 -3.42 11.35
CA GLN A 70 27.77 -4.04 10.70
C GLN A 70 27.90 -4.02 9.17
N LYS A 71 28.40 -2.91 8.60
CA LYS A 71 28.65 -2.80 7.15
C LYS A 71 29.66 -3.85 6.66
N LEU A 72 30.73 -4.06 7.38
CA LEU A 72 31.75 -5.06 7.04
C LEU A 72 31.19 -6.49 7.11
N LEU A 73 30.50 -6.84 8.20
CA LEU A 73 29.88 -8.16 8.37
C LEU A 73 28.82 -8.45 7.32
N ASN A 74 27.97 -7.48 7.01
CA ASN A 74 26.88 -7.67 6.06
C ASN A 74 27.34 -7.58 4.60
N GLN A 75 28.48 -6.98 4.31
CA GLN A 75 29.05 -6.97 2.95
C GLN A 75 29.34 -8.40 2.45
N TYR A 76 29.76 -9.31 3.32
CA TYR A 76 29.91 -10.73 2.99
C TYR A 76 28.57 -11.39 2.72
N ARG A 77 27.54 -11.11 3.52
CA ARG A 77 26.17 -11.66 3.32
C ARG A 77 25.59 -11.25 1.97
N ILE A 78 25.76 -9.98 1.57
CA ILE A 78 25.27 -9.46 0.28
C ILE A 78 26.04 -10.06 -0.90
N LYS A 79 27.33 -10.32 -0.78
CA LYS A 79 28.10 -11.02 -1.82
C LYS A 79 27.64 -12.43 -2.07
N LEU A 80 27.03 -13.08 -1.07
CA LEU A 80 26.44 -14.42 -1.17
C LEU A 80 24.97 -14.38 -1.64
N ALA A 81 24.35 -13.21 -1.65
CA ALA A 81 22.99 -13.05 -2.15
C ALA A 81 22.92 -13.26 -3.69
N PRO A 82 21.80 -13.78 -4.20
CA PRO A 82 21.60 -13.90 -5.65
C PRO A 82 21.85 -12.54 -6.32
N LYS A 83 22.64 -12.51 -7.39
CA LYS A 83 23.04 -11.27 -8.11
C LYS A 83 21.85 -10.42 -8.56
N GLN A 84 20.67 -10.99 -8.66
CA GLN A 84 19.44 -10.31 -9.08
C GLN A 84 18.59 -9.83 -7.89
N HIS A 85 18.95 -10.16 -6.65
CA HIS A 85 18.17 -9.76 -5.48
C HIS A 85 18.42 -8.29 -5.14
N LYS A 86 17.35 -7.51 -5.26
CA LYS A 86 17.31 -6.13 -4.77
C LYS A 86 16.46 -6.12 -3.51
N PHE A 87 17.06 -5.81 -2.37
CA PHE A 87 16.36 -5.73 -1.09
C PHE A 87 15.38 -4.54 -1.01
N PHE A 88 15.60 -3.51 -1.81
CA PHE A 88 14.71 -2.37 -1.93
C PHE A 88 14.33 -2.17 -3.40
N VAL A 89 13.05 -2.16 -3.68
CA VAL A 89 12.50 -2.00 -5.03
C VAL A 89 11.41 -0.94 -5.02
N LYS A 90 11.53 0.02 -5.93
CA LYS A 90 10.57 1.11 -6.10
C LYS A 90 9.89 1.02 -7.46
N GLU A 91 8.57 1.22 -7.46
CA GLU A 91 7.80 1.39 -8.70
C GLU A 91 8.08 2.79 -9.28
N GLU A 92 8.70 2.83 -10.45
CA GLU A 92 9.07 4.08 -11.12
C GLU A 92 7.92 4.64 -11.97
N ARG A 93 7.04 3.78 -12.45
CA ARG A 93 5.93 4.14 -13.33
C ARG A 93 4.67 3.40 -12.92
N LEU A 94 3.51 4.05 -13.02
CA LEU A 94 2.19 3.47 -12.70
C LEU A 94 1.69 2.48 -13.77
N THR A 95 2.57 1.88 -14.54
CA THR A 95 2.26 0.89 -15.57
C THR A 95 2.75 -0.48 -15.14
N TYR A 96 2.01 -1.51 -15.55
CA TYR A 96 2.39 -2.89 -15.25
C TYR A 96 3.80 -3.23 -15.75
N ASN A 97 4.60 -3.79 -14.85
CA ASN A 97 5.94 -4.26 -15.16
C ASN A 97 6.11 -5.69 -14.62
N PRO A 98 6.20 -6.71 -15.50
CA PRO A 98 6.27 -8.10 -15.10
C PRO A 98 7.50 -8.46 -14.24
N LYS A 99 8.53 -7.62 -14.20
CA LYS A 99 9.70 -7.81 -13.33
C LYS A 99 9.32 -7.88 -11.84
N PHE A 100 8.27 -7.18 -11.43
CA PHE A 100 7.80 -7.23 -10.05
C PHE A 100 7.20 -8.59 -9.66
N ASN A 101 6.82 -9.42 -10.63
CA ASN A 101 6.35 -10.79 -10.35
C ASN A 101 7.48 -11.76 -9.96
N HIS A 102 8.73 -11.34 -10.08
CA HIS A 102 9.92 -12.16 -9.78
C HIS A 102 10.71 -11.66 -8.57
N LEU A 103 10.09 -10.85 -7.71
CA LEU A 103 10.71 -10.42 -6.45
C LEU A 103 10.91 -11.63 -5.53
N LEU A 104 12.02 -11.61 -4.80
CA LEU A 104 12.38 -12.64 -3.82
C LEU A 104 11.91 -12.24 -2.41
N ASN A 105 11.99 -13.18 -1.47
CA ASN A 105 11.76 -12.92 -0.05
C ASN A 105 12.70 -11.82 0.47
N ASN A 106 12.29 -11.20 1.58
CA ASN A 106 13.05 -10.11 2.21
C ASN A 106 13.31 -8.93 1.24
N THR A 107 12.28 -8.56 0.48
CA THR A 107 12.32 -7.39 -0.38
C THR A 107 11.36 -6.33 0.14
N TYR A 108 11.87 -5.12 0.39
CA TYR A 108 11.07 -3.94 0.68
C TYR A 108 10.59 -3.34 -0.64
N VAL A 109 9.28 -3.09 -0.72
CA VAL A 109 8.65 -2.61 -1.95
C VAL A 109 7.94 -1.29 -1.69
N GLU A 110 8.26 -0.27 -2.50
CA GLU A 110 7.59 1.03 -2.49
C GLU A 110 6.93 1.28 -3.85
N GLY A 111 5.65 1.64 -3.85
CA GLY A 111 4.91 1.95 -5.08
C GLY A 111 3.41 1.93 -4.87
N TYR A 112 2.64 2.13 -5.92
CA TYR A 112 1.16 2.08 -5.91
C TYR A 112 0.62 0.74 -6.35
N PHE A 113 1.23 0.12 -7.38
CA PHE A 113 0.85 -1.19 -7.93
C PHE A 113 -0.64 -1.29 -8.23
N THR A 114 -1.14 -0.35 -9.04
CA THR A 114 -2.57 -0.19 -9.32
C THR A 114 -3.12 -1.18 -10.33
N ASP A 115 -2.27 -1.85 -11.10
CA ASP A 115 -2.67 -2.78 -12.15
C ASP A 115 -3.15 -4.12 -11.58
N GLU A 116 -4.34 -4.56 -11.95
CA GLU A 116 -4.96 -5.79 -11.45
C GLU A 116 -4.13 -7.06 -11.76
N ARG A 117 -3.32 -7.04 -12.80
CA ARG A 117 -2.42 -8.15 -13.16
C ARG A 117 -1.43 -8.52 -12.06
N TYR A 118 -1.17 -7.61 -11.12
CA TYR A 118 -0.30 -7.89 -9.98
C TYR A 118 -0.96 -8.73 -8.89
N PHE A 119 -2.28 -8.68 -8.74
CA PHE A 119 -2.97 -9.24 -7.58
C PHE A 119 -4.27 -9.98 -7.91
N GLY A 120 -4.60 -10.19 -9.18
CA GLY A 120 -5.81 -10.91 -9.59
C GLY A 120 -5.94 -12.30 -8.95
N ALA A 121 -4.81 -12.99 -8.74
CA ALA A 121 -4.77 -14.33 -8.12
C ALA A 121 -5.20 -14.36 -6.63
N VAL A 122 -5.29 -13.23 -5.96
CA VAL A 122 -5.70 -13.12 -4.55
C VAL A 122 -7.01 -12.34 -4.36
N ARG A 123 -7.78 -12.15 -5.43
CA ARG A 123 -9.00 -11.36 -5.43
C ARG A 123 -9.99 -11.77 -4.34
N GLU A 124 -10.29 -13.05 -4.23
CA GLU A 124 -11.23 -13.57 -3.24
C GLU A 124 -10.77 -13.30 -1.80
N GLN A 125 -9.48 -13.52 -1.54
CA GLN A 125 -8.87 -13.22 -0.24
C GLN A 125 -8.95 -11.72 0.08
N LEU A 126 -8.68 -10.85 -0.89
CA LEU A 126 -8.80 -9.40 -0.73
C LEU A 126 -10.23 -8.97 -0.40
N GLN A 127 -11.24 -9.58 -1.03
CA GLN A 127 -12.64 -9.29 -0.73
C GLN A 127 -13.01 -9.67 0.71
N GLN A 128 -12.46 -10.77 1.25
CA GLN A 128 -12.65 -11.17 2.64
C GLN A 128 -11.92 -10.23 3.61
N GLU A 129 -10.68 -9.88 3.30
CA GLU A 129 -9.85 -9.04 4.15
C GLU A 129 -10.30 -7.58 4.19
N PHE A 130 -10.85 -7.05 3.10
CA PHE A 130 -11.39 -5.68 3.06
C PHE A 130 -12.80 -5.57 3.67
N THR A 131 -13.17 -6.48 4.54
CA THR A 131 -14.35 -6.31 5.41
C THR A 131 -13.98 -5.44 6.62
N LEU A 132 -14.91 -4.59 7.06
CA LEU A 132 -14.68 -3.70 8.18
C LEU A 132 -14.57 -4.47 9.50
N LYS A 133 -13.60 -4.12 10.34
CA LYS A 133 -13.48 -4.65 11.72
C LYS A 133 -14.64 -4.23 12.61
N ASN A 134 -15.07 -2.99 12.47
CA ASN A 134 -16.15 -2.42 13.27
C ASN A 134 -17.40 -2.27 12.42
N LEU A 135 -18.55 -2.51 13.00
CA LEU A 135 -19.82 -2.27 12.34
C LEU A 135 -19.95 -0.79 11.96
N PRO A 136 -20.52 -0.49 10.79
CA PRO A 136 -20.85 0.87 10.41
C PRO A 136 -21.82 1.52 11.43
N SER A 137 -21.83 2.83 11.51
CA SER A 137 -22.82 3.56 12.29
C SER A 137 -24.23 3.25 11.83
N GLU A 138 -25.24 3.44 12.70
CA GLU A 138 -26.64 3.22 12.36
C GLU A 138 -27.07 3.99 11.11
N THR A 139 -26.61 5.24 10.96
CA THR A 139 -26.84 6.05 9.77
C THR A 139 -26.30 5.39 8.50
N ASN A 140 -25.08 4.85 8.57
CA ASN A 140 -24.46 4.15 7.44
C ASN A 140 -25.17 2.83 7.14
N LEU A 141 -25.62 2.09 8.14
CA LEU A 141 -26.38 0.85 7.94
C LEU A 141 -27.69 1.13 7.19
N LYS A 142 -28.44 2.16 7.58
CA LYS A 142 -29.67 2.59 6.84
C LYS A 142 -29.37 2.97 5.39
N LEU A 143 -28.23 3.64 5.16
CA LEU A 143 -27.81 3.98 3.80
C LEU A 143 -27.43 2.73 2.97
N ILE A 144 -26.71 1.80 3.57
CA ILE A 144 -26.34 0.52 2.94
C ILE A 144 -27.59 -0.25 2.55
N GLU A 145 -28.55 -0.37 3.46
CA GLU A 145 -29.86 -1.03 3.18
C GLU A 145 -30.58 -0.37 2.00
N LYS A 146 -30.64 0.98 1.99
CA LYS A 146 -31.24 1.72 0.88
C LYS A 146 -30.53 1.44 -0.45
N ILE A 147 -29.20 1.42 -0.46
CA ILE A 147 -28.39 1.14 -1.66
C ILE A 147 -28.61 -0.29 -2.16
N GLN A 148 -28.71 -1.27 -1.26
CA GLN A 148 -28.90 -2.68 -1.61
C GLN A 148 -30.29 -2.97 -2.15
N ASN A 149 -31.29 -2.18 -1.77
CA ASN A 149 -32.69 -2.35 -2.18
C ASN A 149 -33.07 -1.58 -3.45
N CYS A 150 -32.11 -0.98 -4.16
CA CYS A 150 -32.36 -0.27 -5.42
C CYS A 150 -31.19 -0.44 -6.41
N ASN A 151 -31.43 -0.14 -7.67
CA ASN A 151 -30.38 0.00 -8.67
C ASN A 151 -29.64 1.32 -8.43
N SER A 152 -28.63 1.28 -7.58
CA SER A 152 -27.89 2.46 -7.15
C SER A 152 -26.69 2.77 -8.06
N VAL A 153 -26.44 4.06 -8.29
CA VAL A 153 -25.24 4.56 -8.96
C VAL A 153 -24.51 5.49 -8.01
N CYS A 154 -23.20 5.30 -7.86
CA CYS A 154 -22.36 6.16 -7.06
C CYS A 154 -21.53 7.08 -7.96
N ILE A 155 -21.62 8.39 -7.75
CA ILE A 155 -20.75 9.39 -8.38
C ILE A 155 -19.77 9.89 -7.33
N SER A 156 -18.48 9.71 -7.60
CA SER A 156 -17.40 10.22 -6.73
C SER A 156 -16.84 11.53 -7.28
N ILE A 157 -17.13 12.64 -6.60
CA ILE A 157 -16.67 13.98 -7.00
C ILE A 157 -15.55 14.41 -6.06
N ARG A 158 -14.31 14.45 -6.57
CA ARG A 158 -13.14 14.88 -5.81
C ARG A 158 -12.72 16.29 -6.22
N ARG A 159 -12.84 17.24 -5.31
CA ARG A 159 -12.49 18.66 -5.55
C ARG A 159 -11.44 19.16 -4.57
N THR A 160 -11.73 19.27 -3.32
CA THR A 160 -10.94 19.82 -2.20
C THR A 160 -9.45 20.07 -2.52
N ASN A 161 -8.60 19.10 -2.22
CA ASN A 161 -7.15 19.17 -2.43
C ASN A 161 -6.70 19.15 -3.90
N PHE A 162 -7.62 19.01 -4.85
CA PHE A 162 -7.34 19.09 -6.28
C PHE A 162 -7.60 20.50 -6.86
N LEU A 163 -8.40 21.35 -6.20
CA LEU A 163 -8.78 22.65 -6.75
C LEU A 163 -7.58 23.53 -7.11
N ASN A 164 -6.54 23.54 -6.29
CA ASN A 164 -5.35 24.37 -6.49
C ASN A 164 -4.10 23.53 -6.83
N ASN A 165 -4.30 22.29 -7.25
CA ASN A 165 -3.19 21.39 -7.55
C ASN A 165 -2.80 21.49 -9.03
N PRO A 166 -1.57 21.95 -9.37
CA PRO A 166 -1.15 22.11 -10.76
C PRO A 166 -0.97 20.77 -11.51
N LEU A 167 -0.92 19.66 -10.79
CA LEU A 167 -0.75 18.32 -11.38
C LEU A 167 -2.08 17.62 -11.69
N HIS A 168 -3.19 18.11 -11.12
CA HIS A 168 -4.50 17.49 -11.27
C HIS A 168 -5.54 18.56 -11.61
N GLY A 169 -6.31 18.31 -12.67
CA GLY A 169 -7.49 19.11 -12.98
C GLY A 169 -8.69 18.64 -12.16
N THR A 170 -9.67 19.53 -11.99
CA THR A 170 -11.02 19.19 -11.54
C THR A 170 -11.97 19.22 -12.71
N CYS A 171 -12.87 18.23 -12.81
CA CYS A 171 -13.93 18.25 -13.80
C CYS A 171 -15.01 19.26 -13.42
N GLY A 172 -15.58 19.93 -14.41
CA GLY A 172 -16.77 20.78 -14.23
C GLY A 172 -18.04 19.95 -14.10
N GLU A 173 -19.18 20.61 -13.82
CA GLU A 173 -20.47 19.96 -13.65
C GLU A 173 -20.92 19.24 -14.92
N GLU A 174 -20.50 19.74 -16.08
CA GLU A 174 -20.79 19.17 -17.41
C GLU A 174 -20.18 17.81 -17.67
N TYR A 175 -19.23 17.38 -16.80
CA TYR A 175 -18.60 16.05 -16.91
C TYR A 175 -19.45 14.95 -16.28
N TYR A 176 -20.29 15.26 -15.29
CA TYR A 176 -21.07 14.33 -14.52
C TYR A 176 -22.53 14.28 -15.00
#